data_d3f2e94b512ccaa0f4b4e974d6879edc
#
_entry.id   d3f2e94b512ccaa0f4b4e974d6879edc
#
_cell.length_a   1.000
_cell.length_b   1.000
_cell.length_c   1.000
_cell.angle_alpha   90.00
_cell.angle_beta   90.00
_cell.angle_gamma   90.00
#
_symmetry.space_group_name_H-M   'P 1'
#
loop_
_entity.id
_entity.type
_entity.pdbx_description
1 polymer ?
#
loop_
_entity_poly.entity_id
_entity_poly.type
_entity_poly.pdbx_seq_one_letter_code
_entity_poly.pdbx_strand_id
1 'polypeptide(L)'
;MKSLLLTLILASVSIDAMSFNDWETAIAAMNEMSIPLINIDVNVITLNKEQYIPGKITIYDTSKRINGEICNTFDCKIKFRGASALKYEKKSFAVKLLNSVGNDLDVNIFNIRKENDWILDAMTTDRIRMRNRVCFDIWNEISKTPYPTVFDNRNGTKGEYIELYLNGTYHGLYCMSDKIDRKLLGLKKVKENTEETVTIRGVLYKGTAWSAATQFAGYDQEENMESDTWNGWELQYPDDYPCYEAWHPIQNIIDCCKQDLKTFENGYRNHFYTDNLTDYMIFLMSLNIIDNNMKNTHLSCPNIQEEQMFLITPWDLDCSLGGLYDGSRYEEYTTLSNLINNRIYYFLYNGNVNEFQNDLKRKWSELSSNILTKENVFRRLDKYAEKLKESGAWQREYDKWNNNPVPLNLDEELQYVKKWYARNIIALDKIFQTDTYIKDVSSVSNKKKTDTYTLDGIKRGIYGNTACYIIGNRKVIIKR
;
A
#
# COMPACT_ATOMS: atom_id res chain seq x y z
N MET A 1 1.56 30.20 -65.90
CA MET A 1 1.82 29.07 -64.98
C MET A 1 1.30 29.47 -63.63
N LYS A 2 0.12 28.99 -63.28
CA LYS A 2 -0.51 29.26 -61.98
C LYS A 2 -0.11 28.13 -61.02
N SER A 3 0.63 28.46 -59.98
CA SER A 3 0.97 27.55 -58.88
C SER A 3 -0.27 27.38 -58.06
N LEU A 4 -0.75 26.14 -57.94
CA LEU A 4 -1.84 25.73 -57.06
C LEU A 4 -1.23 25.42 -55.71
N LEU A 5 -1.41 26.30 -54.74
CA LEU A 5 -1.06 26.06 -53.36
C LEU A 5 -2.15 25.15 -52.75
N LEU A 6 -1.83 23.89 -52.53
CA LEU A 6 -2.69 22.94 -51.82
C LEU A 6 -2.53 23.17 -50.31
N THR A 7 -3.45 23.92 -49.74
CA THR A 7 -3.52 24.10 -48.27
C THR A 7 -4.17 22.84 -47.67
N LEU A 8 -3.35 21.98 -47.09
CA LEU A 8 -3.85 20.90 -46.23
C LEU A 8 -4.42 21.54 -44.96
N ILE A 9 -5.73 21.61 -44.88
CA ILE A 9 -6.44 21.89 -43.64
C ILE A 9 -6.39 20.57 -42.86
N LEU A 10 -5.46 20.44 -41.93
CA LEU A 10 -5.54 19.50 -40.83
C LEU A 10 -6.73 19.93 -39.97
N ALA A 11 -7.89 19.35 -40.23
CA ALA A 11 -8.98 19.38 -39.28
C ALA A 11 -8.48 18.61 -38.04
N SER A 12 -8.04 19.36 -37.03
CA SER A 12 -8.01 18.84 -35.65
C SER A 12 -9.46 18.54 -35.29
N VAL A 13 -9.87 17.31 -35.48
CA VAL A 13 -11.06 16.80 -34.83
C VAL A 13 -10.71 16.86 -33.33
N SER A 14 -11.13 17.95 -32.69
CA SER A 14 -11.32 17.94 -31.27
C SER A 14 -12.27 16.76 -31.02
N ILE A 15 -11.77 15.69 -30.45
CA ILE A 15 -12.62 14.68 -29.85
C ILE A 15 -13.31 15.44 -28.71
N ASP A 16 -14.44 16.07 -29.02
CA ASP A 16 -15.37 16.52 -28.03
C ASP A 16 -15.54 15.33 -27.08
N ALA A 17 -15.35 15.57 -25.79
CA ALA A 17 -15.51 14.59 -24.77
C ALA A 17 -16.94 14.04 -24.89
N MET A 18 -17.14 13.04 -25.76
CA MET A 18 -18.36 12.27 -25.80
C MET A 18 -18.59 11.80 -24.39
N SER A 19 -19.68 12.22 -23.80
CA SER A 19 -20.08 11.76 -22.48
C SER A 19 -20.40 10.27 -22.59
N PHE A 20 -19.42 9.40 -22.31
CA PHE A 20 -19.61 7.95 -22.20
C PHE A 20 -20.46 7.63 -20.97
N ASN A 21 -21.68 8.23 -20.92
CA ASN A 21 -22.56 8.05 -19.77
C ASN A 21 -23.21 6.68 -19.75
N ASP A 22 -23.23 6.01 -20.88
CA ASP A 22 -23.80 4.66 -21.01
C ASP A 22 -22.80 3.68 -21.64
N TRP A 23 -22.97 2.41 -21.31
CA TRP A 23 -22.13 1.29 -21.67
C TRP A 23 -22.01 1.06 -23.18
N GLU A 24 -23.12 1.12 -23.91
CA GLU A 24 -23.14 0.85 -25.35
C GLU A 24 -22.39 1.93 -26.14
N THR A 25 -22.60 3.19 -25.79
CA THR A 25 -21.85 4.32 -26.36
C THR A 25 -20.36 4.21 -26.07
N ALA A 26 -20.00 3.80 -24.85
CA ALA A 26 -18.61 3.62 -24.46
C ALA A 26 -17.92 2.53 -25.28
N ILE A 27 -18.54 1.35 -25.43
CA ILE A 27 -18.00 0.26 -26.26
C ILE A 27 -17.82 0.70 -27.70
N ALA A 28 -18.81 1.38 -28.28
CA ALA A 28 -18.76 1.85 -29.67
C ALA A 28 -17.62 2.85 -29.92
N ALA A 29 -17.20 3.57 -28.90
CA ALA A 29 -16.13 4.57 -28.99
C ALA A 29 -14.74 4.04 -28.59
N MET A 30 -14.60 2.78 -28.16
CA MET A 30 -13.31 2.21 -27.78
C MET A 30 -12.35 2.14 -28.98
N ASN A 31 -11.09 2.42 -28.68
CA ASN A 31 -9.97 2.34 -29.62
C ASN A 31 -8.73 1.77 -28.92
N GLU A 32 -7.59 1.71 -29.61
CA GLU A 32 -6.34 1.18 -29.08
C GLU A 32 -5.78 1.97 -27.87
N MET A 33 -6.16 3.24 -27.73
CA MET A 33 -5.74 4.09 -26.62
C MET A 33 -6.62 3.93 -25.38
N SER A 34 -7.77 3.27 -25.50
CA SER A 34 -8.73 3.12 -24.41
C SER A 34 -8.20 2.18 -23.33
N ILE A 35 -8.53 2.50 -22.06
CA ILE A 35 -8.36 1.55 -20.95
C ILE A 35 -9.55 0.58 -20.92
N PRO A 36 -9.43 -0.61 -20.29
CA PRO A 36 -10.53 -1.56 -20.24
C PRO A 36 -11.78 -0.99 -19.58
N LEU A 37 -12.95 -1.42 -20.06
CA LEU A 37 -14.24 -1.08 -19.48
C LEU A 37 -14.79 -2.29 -18.71
N ILE A 38 -15.43 -2.02 -17.58
CA ILE A 38 -16.11 -3.04 -16.77
C ILE A 38 -17.53 -2.55 -16.48
N ASN A 39 -18.56 -3.37 -16.85
CA ASN A 39 -19.90 -3.17 -16.38
C ASN A 39 -20.27 -4.23 -15.35
N ILE A 40 -20.90 -3.82 -14.25
CA ILE A 40 -21.44 -4.73 -13.24
C ILE A 40 -22.94 -4.50 -13.14
N ASP A 41 -23.72 -5.50 -13.55
CA ASP A 41 -25.16 -5.51 -13.36
C ASP A 41 -25.46 -6.09 -11.98
N VAL A 42 -25.99 -5.25 -11.10
CA VAL A 42 -26.27 -5.57 -9.70
C VAL A 42 -27.43 -4.76 -9.14
N ASN A 43 -28.12 -5.30 -8.14
CA ASN A 43 -29.09 -4.50 -7.40
C ASN A 43 -28.38 -3.50 -6.47
N VAL A 44 -28.19 -2.26 -6.94
CA VAL A 44 -27.48 -1.22 -6.21
C VAL A 44 -28.13 -0.83 -4.88
N ILE A 45 -29.45 -1.03 -4.74
CA ILE A 45 -30.20 -0.70 -3.50
C ILE A 45 -29.78 -1.62 -2.34
N THR A 46 -29.39 -2.86 -2.65
CA THR A 46 -29.00 -3.85 -1.65
C THR A 46 -27.50 -3.88 -1.38
N LEU A 47 -26.68 -3.13 -2.15
CA LEU A 47 -25.24 -3.08 -1.94
C LEU A 47 -24.90 -2.53 -0.55
N ASN A 48 -24.08 -3.29 0.18
CA ASN A 48 -23.62 -2.95 1.52
C ASN A 48 -22.20 -3.48 1.73
N LYS A 49 -21.63 -3.30 2.92
CA LYS A 49 -20.29 -3.75 3.28
C LYS A 49 -20.28 -5.19 3.80
N GLU A 50 -21.34 -5.60 4.45
CA GLU A 50 -21.40 -6.85 5.24
C GLU A 50 -21.54 -8.08 4.36
N GLN A 51 -22.39 -8.00 3.33
CA GLN A 51 -22.77 -9.15 2.52
C GLN A 51 -22.45 -8.96 1.05
N TYR A 52 -22.03 -10.04 0.42
CA TYR A 52 -21.89 -10.10 -1.03
C TYR A 52 -23.27 -10.24 -1.70
N ILE A 53 -23.54 -9.39 -2.66
CA ILE A 53 -24.76 -9.37 -3.47
C ILE A 53 -24.44 -9.99 -4.83
N PRO A 54 -25.30 -10.91 -5.35
CA PRO A 54 -25.09 -11.49 -6.67
C PRO A 54 -25.22 -10.45 -7.78
N GLY A 55 -24.43 -10.61 -8.81
CA GLY A 55 -24.41 -9.74 -9.99
C GLY A 55 -23.77 -10.44 -11.18
N LYS A 56 -23.63 -9.70 -12.26
CA LYS A 56 -22.93 -10.13 -13.48
C LYS A 56 -21.90 -9.08 -13.86
N ILE A 57 -20.67 -9.51 -14.12
CA ILE A 57 -19.58 -8.62 -14.55
C ILE A 57 -19.26 -8.89 -16.02
N THR A 58 -19.25 -7.84 -16.83
CA THR A 58 -18.79 -7.86 -18.22
C THR A 58 -17.56 -6.98 -18.37
N ILE A 59 -16.48 -7.56 -18.88
CA ILE A 59 -15.18 -6.91 -19.07
C ILE A 59 -14.91 -6.79 -20.57
N TYR A 60 -14.69 -5.58 -21.03
CA TYR A 60 -14.33 -5.27 -22.41
C TYR A 60 -12.89 -4.77 -22.48
N ASP A 61 -12.00 -5.54 -23.13
CA ASP A 61 -10.57 -5.25 -23.24
C ASP A 61 -10.09 -5.45 -24.68
N THR A 62 -9.83 -4.36 -25.40
CA THR A 62 -9.35 -4.40 -26.80
C THR A 62 -8.02 -5.14 -26.95
N SER A 63 -7.23 -5.21 -25.87
CA SER A 63 -5.95 -5.94 -25.83
C SER A 63 -6.11 -7.45 -25.64
N LYS A 64 -7.32 -7.97 -25.47
CA LYS A 64 -7.65 -9.41 -25.36
C LYS A 64 -6.89 -10.14 -24.26
N ARG A 65 -6.61 -9.49 -23.14
CA ARG A 65 -5.80 -10.01 -22.04
C ARG A 65 -6.57 -10.98 -21.11
N ILE A 66 -7.82 -11.31 -21.46
CA ILE A 66 -8.66 -12.25 -20.75
C ILE A 66 -9.14 -13.30 -21.76
N ASN A 67 -8.73 -14.54 -21.57
CA ASN A 67 -9.10 -15.69 -22.42
C ASN A 67 -8.86 -15.49 -23.95
N GLY A 68 -8.11 -14.45 -24.35
CA GLY A 68 -7.91 -14.11 -25.77
C GLY A 68 -9.12 -13.40 -26.43
N GLU A 69 -10.14 -13.02 -25.65
CA GLU A 69 -11.37 -12.41 -26.14
C GLU A 69 -11.45 -10.93 -25.75
N ILE A 70 -12.12 -10.13 -26.60
CA ILE A 70 -12.36 -8.70 -26.34
C ILE A 70 -13.39 -8.53 -25.22
N CYS A 71 -14.44 -9.34 -25.21
CA CYS A 71 -15.56 -9.25 -24.25
C CYS A 71 -15.67 -10.56 -23.48
N ASN A 72 -15.63 -10.46 -22.16
CA ASN A 72 -15.77 -11.58 -21.26
C ASN A 72 -16.84 -11.29 -20.22
N THR A 73 -17.77 -12.21 -20.01
CA THR A 73 -18.84 -12.08 -19.02
C THR A 73 -18.82 -13.24 -18.03
N PHE A 74 -18.93 -12.91 -16.74
CA PHE A 74 -18.94 -13.87 -15.64
C PHE A 74 -20.08 -13.58 -14.68
N ASP A 75 -20.58 -14.58 -14.02
CA ASP A 75 -21.36 -14.37 -12.81
C ASP A 75 -20.42 -13.90 -11.70
N CYS A 76 -20.90 -13.05 -10.82
CA CYS A 76 -20.10 -12.54 -9.72
C CYS A 76 -20.94 -12.28 -8.47
N LYS A 77 -20.24 -12.02 -7.37
CA LYS A 77 -20.82 -11.42 -6.19
C LYS A 77 -19.97 -10.22 -5.78
N ILE A 78 -20.62 -9.13 -5.37
CA ILE A 78 -20.01 -7.84 -5.12
C ILE A 78 -20.48 -7.25 -3.79
N LYS A 79 -19.61 -6.53 -3.10
CA LYS A 79 -19.93 -5.72 -1.92
C LYS A 79 -19.09 -4.47 -1.85
N PHE A 80 -19.51 -3.48 -1.05
CA PHE A 80 -18.62 -2.38 -0.69
C PHE A 80 -17.45 -2.88 0.14
N ARG A 81 -16.30 -2.19 0.00
CA ARG A 81 -15.12 -2.42 0.83
C ARG A 81 -14.52 -1.11 1.30
N GLY A 82 -13.64 -1.22 2.29
CA GLY A 82 -12.97 -0.11 2.94
C GLY A 82 -13.48 0.11 4.37
N ALA A 83 -12.85 1.06 5.06
CA ALA A 83 -13.24 1.50 6.40
C ALA A 83 -13.64 2.98 6.34
N SER A 84 -12.71 3.91 6.52
CA SER A 84 -12.96 5.35 6.48
C SER A 84 -13.46 5.85 5.12
N ALA A 85 -13.05 5.20 4.02
CA ALA A 85 -13.46 5.55 2.67
C ALA A 85 -14.98 5.32 2.40
N LEU A 86 -15.66 4.51 3.22
CA LEU A 86 -17.09 4.27 3.09
C LEU A 86 -17.97 5.51 3.36
N LYS A 87 -17.43 6.54 3.99
CA LYS A 87 -18.13 7.82 4.18
C LYS A 87 -18.30 8.62 2.87
N TYR A 88 -17.44 8.37 1.87
CA TYR A 88 -17.47 9.07 0.59
C TYR A 88 -18.47 8.43 -0.38
N GLU A 89 -18.95 9.20 -1.36
CA GLU A 89 -19.92 8.73 -2.35
C GLU A 89 -19.32 7.70 -3.30
N LYS A 90 -18.13 7.97 -3.86
CA LYS A 90 -17.38 7.03 -4.70
C LYS A 90 -16.76 5.94 -3.85
N LYS A 91 -17.32 4.73 -3.88
CA LYS A 91 -16.94 3.60 -3.03
C LYS A 91 -16.08 2.59 -3.78
N SER A 92 -15.17 1.95 -3.08
CA SER A 92 -14.44 0.77 -3.57
C SER A 92 -15.29 -0.50 -3.40
N PHE A 93 -15.01 -1.50 -4.24
CA PHE A 93 -15.75 -2.78 -4.23
C PHE A 93 -14.80 -3.96 -4.09
N ALA A 94 -15.31 -5.02 -3.44
CA ALA A 94 -14.77 -6.38 -3.52
C ALA A 94 -15.66 -7.18 -4.47
N VAL A 95 -15.06 -7.87 -5.43
CA VAL A 95 -15.74 -8.66 -6.45
C VAL A 95 -15.19 -10.07 -6.43
N LYS A 96 -16.08 -11.08 -6.37
CA LYS A 96 -15.71 -12.48 -6.54
C LYS A 96 -16.35 -13.05 -7.80
N LEU A 97 -15.55 -13.64 -8.66
CA LEU A 97 -16.01 -14.28 -9.88
C LEU A 97 -16.56 -15.67 -9.58
N LEU A 98 -17.65 -16.03 -10.24
CA LEU A 98 -18.33 -17.30 -10.07
C LEU A 98 -18.48 -17.98 -11.43
N ASN A 99 -18.51 -19.30 -11.42
CA ASN A 99 -18.96 -20.10 -12.56
C ASN A 99 -20.51 -20.18 -12.59
N SER A 100 -21.05 -20.75 -13.64
CA SER A 100 -22.51 -20.86 -13.86
C SER A 100 -23.28 -21.66 -12.80
N VAL A 101 -22.58 -22.39 -11.92
CA VAL A 101 -23.18 -23.15 -10.81
C VAL A 101 -22.94 -22.48 -9.44
N GLY A 102 -22.37 -21.24 -9.44
CA GLY A 102 -22.17 -20.44 -8.25
C GLY A 102 -20.90 -20.70 -7.45
N ASN A 103 -20.00 -21.55 -7.94
CA ASN A 103 -18.69 -21.78 -7.32
C ASN A 103 -17.66 -20.74 -7.77
N ASP A 104 -16.66 -20.50 -6.94
CA ASP A 104 -15.55 -19.60 -7.22
C ASP A 104 -14.85 -19.97 -8.55
N LEU A 105 -14.60 -18.96 -9.38
CA LEU A 105 -14.00 -19.10 -10.72
C LEU A 105 -12.68 -18.31 -10.82
N ASP A 106 -11.57 -19.03 -10.79
CA ASP A 106 -10.25 -18.40 -10.99
C ASP A 106 -10.03 -18.06 -12.48
N VAL A 107 -9.89 -16.78 -12.81
CA VAL A 107 -9.63 -16.24 -14.15
C VAL A 107 -8.35 -15.39 -14.14
N ASN A 108 -7.52 -15.51 -15.18
CA ASN A 108 -6.39 -14.62 -15.36
C ASN A 108 -6.89 -13.31 -16.00
N ILE A 109 -7.08 -12.27 -15.18
CA ILE A 109 -7.53 -10.95 -15.64
C ILE A 109 -6.32 -10.05 -15.85
N PHE A 110 -6.25 -9.41 -17.03
CA PHE A 110 -5.21 -8.44 -17.42
C PHE A 110 -3.77 -8.94 -17.26
N ASN A 111 -3.55 -10.25 -17.31
CA ASN A 111 -2.24 -10.89 -17.05
C ASN A 111 -1.69 -10.59 -15.63
N ILE A 112 -2.54 -10.27 -14.68
CA ILE A 112 -2.14 -10.03 -13.29
C ILE A 112 -1.85 -11.37 -12.61
N ARG A 113 -2.87 -12.23 -12.50
CA ARG A 113 -2.79 -13.62 -12.03
C ARG A 113 -4.13 -14.34 -12.21
N LYS A 114 -4.11 -15.67 -12.05
CA LYS A 114 -5.31 -16.49 -12.03
C LYS A 114 -5.93 -16.45 -10.63
N GLU A 115 -7.10 -15.80 -10.50
CA GLU A 115 -7.77 -15.53 -9.21
C GLU A 115 -9.27 -15.29 -9.42
N ASN A 116 -10.06 -15.51 -8.37
CA ASN A 116 -11.49 -15.20 -8.36
C ASN A 116 -11.81 -13.91 -7.57
N ASP A 117 -10.96 -13.48 -6.65
CA ASP A 117 -11.24 -12.39 -5.69
C ASP A 117 -10.46 -11.12 -6.07
N TRP A 118 -11.19 -10.08 -6.45
CA TRP A 118 -10.65 -8.85 -7.02
C TRP A 118 -11.12 -7.63 -6.24
N ILE A 119 -10.34 -6.56 -6.33
CA ILE A 119 -10.66 -5.27 -5.76
C ILE A 119 -10.83 -4.25 -6.87
N LEU A 120 -11.90 -3.46 -6.79
CA LEU A 120 -12.05 -2.24 -7.56
C LEU A 120 -11.80 -1.07 -6.61
N ASP A 121 -10.59 -0.53 -6.66
CA ASP A 121 -10.19 0.59 -5.82
C ASP A 121 -10.64 1.91 -6.45
N ALA A 122 -11.46 2.66 -5.71
CA ALA A 122 -12.01 3.94 -6.15
C ALA A 122 -10.99 5.09 -6.09
N MET A 123 -9.91 4.93 -5.35
CA MET A 123 -8.86 5.94 -5.16
C MET A 123 -9.43 7.32 -4.76
N THR A 124 -10.48 7.33 -3.94
CA THR A 124 -11.42 8.46 -3.75
C THR A 124 -10.73 9.71 -3.21
N THR A 125 -9.80 9.58 -2.27
CA THR A 125 -9.08 10.71 -1.66
C THR A 125 -7.79 11.07 -2.39
N ASP A 126 -7.32 10.23 -3.31
CA ASP A 126 -6.11 10.51 -4.06
C ASP A 126 -6.37 11.49 -5.22
N ARG A 127 -5.82 12.69 -5.15
CA ARG A 127 -6.01 13.76 -6.15
C ARG A 127 -5.47 13.43 -7.54
N ILE A 128 -4.55 12.46 -7.64
CA ILE A 128 -4.00 12.00 -8.92
C ILE A 128 -4.48 10.60 -9.32
N ARG A 129 -5.26 9.93 -8.47
CA ARG A 129 -5.78 8.57 -8.69
C ARG A 129 -4.70 7.51 -8.98
N MET A 130 -3.44 7.72 -8.52
CA MET A 130 -2.37 6.78 -8.85
C MET A 130 -1.33 6.52 -7.75
N ARG A 131 -1.40 7.21 -6.58
CA ARG A 131 -0.42 7.02 -5.50
C ARG A 131 -0.31 5.56 -5.06
N ASN A 132 -1.44 4.93 -4.75
CA ASN A 132 -1.49 3.53 -4.34
C ASN A 132 -0.82 2.61 -5.39
N ARG A 133 -1.14 2.78 -6.68
CA ARG A 133 -0.59 1.92 -7.74
C ARG A 133 0.91 2.15 -7.96
N VAL A 134 1.35 3.39 -8.05
CA VAL A 134 2.77 3.73 -8.23
C VAL A 134 3.61 3.20 -7.06
N CYS A 135 3.11 3.33 -5.83
CA CYS A 135 3.81 2.81 -4.65
C CYS A 135 3.92 1.28 -4.67
N PHE A 136 2.87 0.55 -5.07
CA PHE A 136 2.97 -0.91 -5.22
C PHE A 136 3.92 -1.33 -6.34
N ASP A 137 3.99 -0.59 -7.45
CA ASP A 137 4.94 -0.88 -8.52
C ASP A 137 6.39 -0.73 -8.03
N ILE A 138 6.65 0.32 -7.24
CA ILE A 138 7.95 0.53 -6.60
C ILE A 138 8.25 -0.59 -5.59
N TRP A 139 7.28 -0.93 -4.72
CA TRP A 139 7.45 -1.98 -3.73
C TRP A 139 7.76 -3.34 -4.35
N ASN A 140 7.03 -3.72 -5.40
CA ASN A 140 7.24 -4.98 -6.11
C ASN A 140 8.63 -5.10 -6.78
N GLU A 141 9.34 -3.98 -7.01
CA GLU A 141 10.72 -3.98 -7.48
C GLU A 141 11.72 -4.04 -6.32
N ILE A 142 11.41 -3.37 -5.20
CA ILE A 142 12.28 -3.33 -4.02
C ILE A 142 12.28 -4.68 -3.31
N SER A 143 11.11 -5.26 -3.07
CA SER A 143 10.94 -6.43 -2.19
C SER A 143 10.32 -7.61 -2.91
N LYS A 144 10.89 -8.79 -2.65
CA LYS A 144 10.40 -10.08 -3.11
C LYS A 144 10.21 -11.02 -1.92
N THR A 145 9.37 -12.05 -2.10
CA THR A 145 9.33 -13.13 -1.13
C THR A 145 10.67 -13.86 -1.14
N PRO A 146 11.28 -14.15 0.02
CA PRO A 146 12.57 -14.83 0.11
C PRO A 146 12.49 -16.34 -0.17
N TYR A 147 11.31 -16.82 -0.51
CA TYR A 147 10.99 -18.20 -0.85
C TYR A 147 10.21 -18.26 -2.18
N PRO A 148 10.24 -19.39 -2.93
CA PRO A 148 9.56 -19.50 -4.20
C PRO A 148 8.04 -19.37 -4.07
N THR A 149 7.44 -18.57 -4.96
CA THR A 149 5.99 -18.50 -5.15
C THR A 149 5.66 -18.65 -6.64
N VAL A 150 4.39 -18.96 -6.94
CA VAL A 150 3.92 -19.12 -8.34
C VAL A 150 3.74 -17.79 -9.07
N PHE A 151 3.96 -16.65 -8.41
CA PHE A 151 3.75 -15.31 -8.95
C PHE A 151 5.03 -14.46 -8.92
N ASP A 152 6.14 -15.00 -9.43
CA ASP A 152 7.45 -14.32 -9.56
C ASP A 152 7.99 -13.77 -8.22
N ASN A 153 7.72 -14.47 -7.13
CA ASN A 153 8.09 -14.08 -5.77
C ASN A 153 7.62 -12.66 -5.39
N ARG A 154 6.50 -12.24 -5.93
CA ARG A 154 5.96 -10.90 -5.73
C ARG A 154 5.46 -10.71 -4.29
N ASN A 155 5.84 -9.58 -3.68
CA ASN A 155 5.47 -9.20 -2.32
C ASN A 155 4.55 -7.96 -2.30
N GLY A 156 3.59 -7.87 -3.21
CA GLY A 156 2.65 -6.75 -3.28
C GLY A 156 1.64 -6.95 -4.41
N THR A 157 0.60 -6.13 -4.45
CA THR A 157 -0.45 -6.25 -5.47
C THR A 157 -0.01 -5.71 -6.82
N LYS A 158 -0.64 -6.22 -7.89
CA LYS A 158 -0.68 -5.62 -9.23
C LYS A 158 -2.10 -5.16 -9.55
N GLY A 159 -2.22 -4.18 -10.43
CA GLY A 159 -3.52 -3.68 -10.84
C GLY A 159 -3.49 -3.04 -12.21
N GLU A 160 -4.68 -2.87 -12.78
CA GLU A 160 -4.92 -2.22 -14.06
C GLU A 160 -6.00 -1.15 -13.89
N TYR A 161 -5.83 0.01 -14.53
CA TYR A 161 -6.87 1.04 -14.58
C TYR A 161 -8.01 0.61 -15.49
N ILE A 162 -9.21 0.81 -15.00
CA ILE A 162 -10.46 0.50 -15.71
C ILE A 162 -11.46 1.63 -15.55
N GLU A 163 -12.41 1.73 -16.45
CA GLU A 163 -13.60 2.54 -16.27
C GLU A 163 -14.77 1.64 -15.86
N LEU A 164 -15.36 1.96 -14.72
CA LEU A 164 -16.45 1.18 -14.14
C LEU A 164 -17.81 1.74 -14.55
N TYR A 165 -18.69 0.86 -14.95
CA TYR A 165 -20.12 1.08 -15.15
C TYR A 165 -20.90 0.23 -14.17
N LEU A 166 -21.96 0.78 -13.61
CA LEU A 166 -22.95 0.05 -12.80
C LEU A 166 -24.29 0.11 -13.52
N ASN A 167 -24.83 -1.07 -13.84
CA ASN A 167 -26.09 -1.20 -14.60
C ASN A 167 -26.08 -0.33 -15.89
N GLY A 168 -24.97 -0.38 -16.63
CA GLY A 168 -24.79 0.37 -17.87
C GLY A 168 -24.49 1.87 -17.70
N THR A 169 -24.49 2.42 -16.49
CA THR A 169 -24.21 3.85 -16.24
C THR A 169 -22.78 4.06 -15.76
N TYR A 170 -22.08 5.03 -16.35
CA TYR A 170 -20.69 5.37 -15.97
C TYR A 170 -20.58 5.69 -14.49
N HIS A 171 -19.68 5.00 -13.81
CA HIS A 171 -19.44 5.16 -12.38
C HIS A 171 -18.09 5.80 -12.03
N GLY A 172 -17.10 5.75 -12.94
CA GLY A 172 -15.82 6.43 -12.75
C GLY A 172 -14.60 5.60 -13.10
N LEU A 173 -13.43 6.22 -12.92
CA LEU A 173 -12.11 5.59 -13.04
C LEU A 173 -11.80 4.79 -11.76
N TYR A 174 -11.39 3.53 -11.93
CA TYR A 174 -11.02 2.61 -10.86
C TYR A 174 -9.68 1.93 -11.16
N CYS A 175 -9.03 1.39 -10.14
CA CYS A 175 -7.94 0.44 -10.32
C CYS A 175 -8.44 -0.95 -9.91
N MET A 176 -8.54 -1.88 -10.88
CA MET A 176 -8.79 -3.28 -10.57
C MET A 176 -7.48 -3.94 -10.17
N SER A 177 -7.42 -4.51 -8.97
CA SER A 177 -6.23 -5.14 -8.43
C SER A 177 -6.51 -6.49 -7.79
N ASP A 178 -5.48 -7.32 -7.68
CA ASP A 178 -5.50 -8.49 -6.83
C ASP A 178 -5.35 -8.12 -5.35
N LYS A 179 -5.39 -9.11 -4.48
CA LYS A 179 -5.28 -8.98 -3.02
C LYS A 179 -3.95 -9.53 -2.51
N ILE A 180 -3.55 -9.07 -1.33
CA ILE A 180 -2.59 -9.80 -0.51
C ILE A 180 -3.36 -10.97 0.11
N ASP A 181 -2.98 -12.18 -0.25
CA ASP A 181 -3.64 -13.40 0.20
C ASP A 181 -2.67 -14.59 0.28
N ARG A 182 -3.20 -15.72 0.74
CA ARG A 182 -2.47 -16.97 0.86
C ARG A 182 -1.79 -17.41 -0.45
N LYS A 183 -2.50 -17.31 -1.60
CA LYS A 183 -1.98 -17.76 -2.90
C LYS A 183 -0.82 -16.87 -3.36
N LEU A 184 -0.97 -15.55 -3.25
CA LEU A 184 0.05 -14.58 -3.65
C LEU A 184 1.36 -14.80 -2.88
N LEU A 185 1.25 -14.97 -1.56
CA LEU A 185 2.39 -15.10 -0.66
C LEU A 185 2.86 -16.55 -0.48
N GLY A 186 2.29 -17.51 -1.23
CA GLY A 186 2.74 -18.90 -1.19
C GLY A 186 2.54 -19.63 0.14
N LEU A 187 1.59 -19.17 0.98
CA LEU A 187 1.37 -19.75 2.29
C LEU A 187 0.75 -21.13 2.21
N LYS A 188 1.20 -22.03 3.06
CA LYS A 188 0.70 -23.43 3.11
C LYS A 188 -0.74 -23.45 3.59
N LYS A 189 -1.55 -24.29 2.93
CA LYS A 189 -2.94 -24.51 3.36
C LYS A 189 -2.98 -25.13 4.75
N VAL A 190 -4.02 -24.84 5.49
CA VAL A 190 -4.44 -25.62 6.66
C VAL A 190 -4.49 -27.09 6.26
N LYS A 191 -4.01 -27.95 7.12
CA LYS A 191 -4.07 -29.41 6.92
C LYS A 191 -5.18 -29.98 7.80
N GLU A 192 -6.21 -30.50 7.16
CA GLU A 192 -7.24 -31.27 7.85
C GLU A 192 -6.65 -32.63 8.24
N ASN A 193 -6.71 -32.98 9.51
CA ASN A 193 -6.21 -34.25 10.03
C ASN A 193 -7.36 -35.23 10.25
N THR A 194 -8.50 -34.74 10.78
CA THR A 194 -9.78 -35.43 10.95
C THR A 194 -10.91 -34.43 10.68
N GLU A 195 -12.16 -34.87 10.75
CA GLU A 195 -13.32 -33.97 10.62
C GLU A 195 -13.34 -32.85 11.71
N GLU A 196 -12.69 -33.08 12.86
CA GLU A 196 -12.72 -32.16 14.01
C GLU A 196 -11.37 -31.48 14.30
N THR A 197 -10.28 -31.88 13.61
CA THR A 197 -8.93 -31.37 13.93
C THR A 197 -8.18 -30.89 12.69
N VAL A 198 -7.56 -29.73 12.81
CA VAL A 198 -6.73 -29.12 11.76
C VAL A 198 -5.33 -28.81 12.28
N THR A 199 -4.37 -28.71 11.39
CA THR A 199 -3.04 -28.14 11.67
C THR A 199 -2.91 -26.82 10.93
N ILE A 200 -2.78 -25.74 11.68
CA ILE A 200 -2.46 -24.41 11.13
C ILE A 200 -1.02 -24.44 10.60
N ARG A 201 -0.83 -24.00 9.36
CA ARG A 201 0.50 -23.96 8.71
C ARG A 201 0.87 -22.57 8.27
N GLY A 202 0.26 -22.04 7.21
CA GLY A 202 0.45 -20.65 6.80
C GLY A 202 -0.39 -19.72 7.65
N VAL A 203 0.13 -18.50 7.93
CA VAL A 203 -0.64 -17.44 8.59
C VAL A 203 -0.44 -16.10 7.90
N LEU A 204 -1.49 -15.30 7.87
CA LEU A 204 -1.51 -13.94 7.34
C LEU A 204 -2.30 -13.04 8.29
N TYR A 205 -1.65 -12.05 8.83
CA TYR A 205 -2.26 -11.02 9.69
C TYR A 205 -2.25 -9.67 9.00
N LYS A 206 -3.24 -8.84 9.33
CA LYS A 206 -3.31 -7.44 8.89
C LYS A 206 -3.46 -6.52 10.08
N GLY A 207 -2.57 -5.54 10.22
CA GLY A 207 -2.73 -4.45 11.18
C GLY A 207 -3.86 -3.52 10.76
N THR A 208 -4.89 -3.39 11.60
CA THR A 208 -6.11 -2.60 11.31
C THR A 208 -6.29 -1.39 12.21
N ALA A 209 -5.58 -1.34 13.33
CA ALA A 209 -5.67 -0.27 14.31
C ALA A 209 -4.28 0.17 14.79
N TRP A 210 -4.21 1.37 15.36
CA TRP A 210 -3.06 1.88 16.10
C TRP A 210 -3.16 1.37 17.54
N SER A 211 -2.48 0.26 17.86
CA SER A 211 -2.51 -0.39 19.17
C SER A 211 -1.11 -0.68 19.67
N ALA A 212 -0.97 -1.05 20.94
CA ALA A 212 0.30 -1.51 21.48
C ALA A 212 0.81 -2.76 20.76
N ALA A 213 -0.08 -3.66 20.33
CA ALA A 213 0.29 -4.88 19.63
C ALA A 213 0.75 -4.63 18.18
N THR A 214 0.11 -3.72 17.46
CA THR A 214 0.56 -3.33 16.11
C THR A 214 1.84 -2.49 16.14
N GLN A 215 2.16 -1.87 17.28
CA GLN A 215 3.45 -1.24 17.55
C GLN A 215 4.53 -2.20 18.06
N PHE A 216 4.19 -3.47 18.27
CA PHE A 216 5.06 -4.49 18.88
C PHE A 216 5.55 -4.12 20.29
N ALA A 217 4.76 -3.32 21.03
CA ALA A 217 5.09 -2.81 22.35
C ALA A 217 4.41 -3.59 23.51
N GLY A 218 3.41 -4.41 23.18
CA GLY A 218 2.65 -5.22 24.13
C GLY A 218 1.27 -5.56 23.61
N TYR A 219 0.50 -6.32 24.37
CA TYR A 219 -0.88 -6.72 24.04
C TYR A 219 -1.69 -6.96 25.29
N ASP A 220 -3.02 -6.93 25.18
CA ASP A 220 -3.94 -7.36 26.22
C ASP A 220 -4.03 -8.90 26.22
N GLN A 221 -3.69 -9.53 27.33
CA GLN A 221 -3.68 -10.99 27.48
C GLN A 221 -5.07 -11.59 27.61
N GLU A 222 -6.06 -10.79 28.02
CA GLU A 222 -7.43 -11.23 28.23
C GLU A 222 -8.27 -11.20 26.94
N GLU A 223 -7.74 -10.62 25.85
CA GLU A 223 -8.46 -10.56 24.59
C GLU A 223 -8.60 -11.93 23.93
N ASN A 224 -9.80 -12.20 23.42
CA ASN A 224 -10.19 -13.52 22.92
C ASN A 224 -9.44 -13.91 21.64
N MET A 225 -8.72 -15.02 21.67
CA MET A 225 -8.01 -15.60 20.53
C MET A 225 -8.89 -16.51 19.63
N GLU A 226 -10.16 -16.70 19.96
CA GLU A 226 -11.12 -17.39 19.10
C GLU A 226 -11.85 -16.42 18.16
N SER A 227 -11.47 -15.13 18.17
CA SER A 227 -11.94 -14.09 17.26
C SER A 227 -11.04 -13.98 16.03
N ASP A 228 -11.61 -13.56 14.90
CA ASP A 228 -10.88 -13.15 13.69
C ASP A 228 -10.08 -11.85 13.86
N THR A 229 -10.28 -11.15 14.98
CA THR A 229 -9.53 -9.96 15.40
C THR A 229 -8.92 -10.15 16.78
N TRP A 230 -7.69 -9.67 16.95
CA TRP A 230 -6.96 -9.73 18.22
C TRP A 230 -6.00 -8.54 18.34
N ASN A 231 -6.15 -7.73 19.39
CA ASN A 231 -5.25 -6.62 19.72
C ASN A 231 -4.93 -5.64 18.57
N GLY A 232 -5.90 -5.40 17.68
CA GLY A 232 -5.74 -4.51 16.52
C GLY A 232 -5.17 -5.19 15.28
N TRP A 233 -4.96 -6.50 15.33
CA TRP A 233 -4.69 -7.35 14.18
C TRP A 233 -5.96 -8.07 13.73
N GLU A 234 -6.06 -8.35 12.44
CA GLU A 234 -7.09 -9.16 11.80
C GLU A 234 -6.43 -10.39 11.15
N LEU A 235 -6.98 -11.58 11.41
CA LEU A 235 -6.53 -12.83 10.82
C LEU A 235 -7.10 -12.94 9.40
N GLN A 236 -6.26 -12.72 8.39
CA GLN A 236 -6.65 -12.80 6.98
C GLN A 236 -6.51 -14.22 6.42
N TYR A 237 -5.73 -15.06 7.09
CA TYR A 237 -5.60 -16.48 6.82
C TYR A 237 -4.94 -17.19 8.02
N PRO A 238 -5.47 -18.31 8.46
CA PRO A 238 -6.74 -18.94 8.04
C PRO A 238 -7.94 -18.30 8.77
N ASP A 239 -8.71 -17.49 8.08
CA ASP A 239 -9.86 -16.74 8.60
C ASP A 239 -11.00 -17.62 9.10
N ASP A 240 -11.12 -18.86 8.58
CA ASP A 240 -12.11 -19.86 9.05
C ASP A 240 -11.70 -20.57 10.36
N TYR A 241 -10.46 -20.35 10.84
CA TYR A 241 -9.91 -21.07 12.01
C TYR A 241 -9.21 -20.11 12.98
N PRO A 242 -9.92 -19.09 13.52
CA PRO A 242 -9.34 -18.26 14.57
C PRO A 242 -9.21 -19.08 15.86
N CYS A 243 -7.97 -19.22 16.33
CA CYS A 243 -7.64 -20.03 17.50
C CYS A 243 -6.27 -19.62 18.07
N TYR A 244 -5.94 -20.12 19.24
CA TYR A 244 -4.64 -19.86 19.87
C TYR A 244 -3.47 -20.18 18.94
N GLU A 245 -3.49 -21.32 18.26
CA GLU A 245 -2.42 -21.74 17.34
C GLU A 245 -2.23 -20.78 16.17
N ALA A 246 -3.31 -20.13 15.72
CA ALA A 246 -3.25 -19.15 14.65
C ALA A 246 -2.70 -17.80 15.15
N TRP A 247 -2.94 -17.40 16.40
CA TRP A 247 -2.48 -16.14 16.98
C TRP A 247 -1.14 -16.22 17.72
N HIS A 248 -0.78 -17.37 18.23
CA HIS A 248 0.45 -17.55 19.00
C HIS A 248 1.73 -17.11 18.26
N PRO A 249 1.89 -17.30 16.93
CA PRO A 249 3.08 -16.85 16.23
C PRO A 249 3.31 -15.34 16.28
N ILE A 250 2.25 -14.52 16.12
CA ILE A 250 2.38 -13.05 16.22
C ILE A 250 2.59 -12.62 17.69
N GLN A 251 2.01 -13.33 18.64
CA GLN A 251 2.26 -13.13 20.05
C GLN A 251 3.76 -13.30 20.39
N ASN A 252 4.41 -14.35 19.87
CA ASN A 252 5.85 -14.58 20.05
C ASN A 252 6.71 -13.43 19.51
N ILE A 253 6.33 -12.83 18.37
CA ILE A 253 7.01 -11.66 17.83
C ILE A 253 6.89 -10.48 18.80
N ILE A 254 5.67 -10.18 19.26
CA ILE A 254 5.44 -9.09 20.19
C ILE A 254 6.19 -9.31 21.50
N ASP A 255 6.22 -10.55 21.99
CA ASP A 255 6.97 -10.93 23.18
C ASP A 255 8.48 -10.69 23.03
N CYS A 256 9.04 -10.98 21.87
CA CYS A 256 10.44 -10.65 21.56
C CYS A 256 10.68 -9.14 21.53
N CYS A 257 9.77 -8.38 20.90
CA CYS A 257 9.94 -6.94 20.70
C CYS A 257 9.65 -6.09 21.94
N LYS A 258 8.76 -6.53 22.83
CA LYS A 258 8.37 -5.76 24.04
C LYS A 258 9.42 -5.78 25.14
N GLN A 259 10.38 -6.68 25.06
CA GLN A 259 11.46 -6.85 26.05
C GLN A 259 12.51 -5.73 25.96
N ASP A 260 13.68 -5.97 26.57
CA ASP A 260 14.82 -5.07 26.45
C ASP A 260 15.58 -5.25 25.12
N LEU A 261 16.50 -4.31 24.84
CA LEU A 261 17.30 -4.29 23.63
C LEU A 261 18.07 -5.58 23.40
N LYS A 262 18.66 -6.17 24.46
CA LYS A 262 19.48 -7.38 24.35
C LYS A 262 18.64 -8.60 23.98
N THR A 263 17.47 -8.74 24.57
CA THR A 263 16.54 -9.82 24.23
C THR A 263 16.07 -9.69 22.78
N PHE A 264 15.73 -8.48 22.34
CA PHE A 264 15.39 -8.21 20.95
C PHE A 264 16.55 -8.55 20.01
N GLU A 265 17.75 -8.06 20.29
CA GLU A 265 18.96 -8.32 19.47
C GLU A 265 19.23 -9.82 19.26
N ASN A 266 19.04 -10.61 20.30
CA ASN A 266 19.27 -12.07 20.25
C ASN A 266 18.15 -12.83 19.54
N GLY A 267 16.92 -12.29 19.49
CA GLY A 267 15.71 -13.02 19.05
C GLY A 267 15.13 -12.61 17.71
N TYR A 268 15.20 -11.33 17.32
CA TYR A 268 14.41 -10.83 16.18
C TYR A 268 14.71 -11.52 14.83
N ARG A 269 15.95 -12.00 14.63
CA ARG A 269 16.35 -12.73 13.41
C ARG A 269 15.70 -14.11 13.30
N ASN A 270 15.13 -14.62 14.37
CA ASN A 270 14.34 -15.85 14.35
C ASN A 270 12.89 -15.61 13.96
N HIS A 271 12.49 -14.34 13.82
CA HIS A 271 11.12 -13.94 13.51
C HIS A 271 10.96 -13.15 12.21
N PHE A 272 12.04 -12.56 11.68
CA PHE A 272 11.93 -11.68 10.52
C PHE A 272 12.99 -11.96 9.45
N TYR A 273 12.58 -11.87 8.21
CA TYR A 273 13.50 -11.72 7.08
C TYR A 273 14.13 -10.32 7.13
N THR A 274 15.40 -10.22 7.55
CA THR A 274 16.06 -8.95 7.86
C THR A 274 16.18 -8.00 6.67
N ASP A 275 16.40 -8.54 5.46
CA ASP A 275 16.43 -7.72 4.24
C ASP A 275 15.09 -7.04 3.99
N ASN A 276 13.97 -7.75 4.26
CA ASN A 276 12.64 -7.19 4.13
C ASN A 276 12.36 -6.07 5.14
N LEU A 277 12.90 -6.16 6.38
CA LEU A 277 12.82 -5.05 7.35
C LEU A 277 13.53 -3.79 6.83
N THR A 278 14.71 -3.96 6.23
CA THR A 278 15.49 -2.86 5.66
C THR A 278 14.77 -2.25 4.45
N ASP A 279 14.30 -3.10 3.53
CA ASP A 279 13.53 -2.70 2.36
C ASP A 279 12.28 -1.91 2.76
N TYR A 280 11.54 -2.41 3.75
CA TYR A 280 10.30 -1.79 4.21
C TYR A 280 10.54 -0.42 4.85
N MET A 281 11.57 -0.28 5.69
CA MET A 281 11.90 1.02 6.29
C MET A 281 12.26 2.06 5.22
N ILE A 282 13.11 1.70 4.25
CA ILE A 282 13.49 2.61 3.16
C ILE A 282 12.27 2.96 2.31
N PHE A 283 11.43 1.98 1.99
CA PHE A 283 10.20 2.19 1.24
C PHE A 283 9.26 3.19 1.92
N LEU A 284 8.98 2.98 3.21
CA LEU A 284 8.12 3.89 3.98
C LEU A 284 8.69 5.32 4.00
N MET A 285 10.00 5.45 4.22
CA MET A 285 10.66 6.75 4.29
C MET A 285 10.71 7.45 2.93
N SER A 286 11.00 6.71 1.86
CA SER A 286 11.15 7.28 0.51
C SER A 286 9.87 7.89 -0.01
N LEU A 287 8.73 7.28 0.32
CA LEU A 287 7.41 7.68 -0.15
C LEU A 287 6.57 8.36 0.93
N ASN A 288 7.10 8.49 2.15
CA ASN A 288 6.43 9.03 3.35
C ASN A 288 5.08 8.35 3.65
N ILE A 289 5.11 7.05 3.74
CA ILE A 289 3.92 6.23 3.98
C ILE A 289 3.72 6.05 5.49
N ILE A 290 3.16 7.06 6.13
CA ILE A 290 3.09 7.16 7.60
C ILE A 290 2.15 6.10 8.19
N ASP A 291 1.03 5.85 7.54
CA ASP A 291 -0.03 4.95 8.02
C ASP A 291 0.44 3.48 8.11
N ASN A 292 1.44 3.09 7.31
CA ASN A 292 1.92 1.72 7.21
C ASN A 292 3.00 1.36 8.25
N ASN A 293 3.27 2.24 9.18
CA ASN A 293 4.20 1.94 10.27
C ASN A 293 3.61 1.01 11.34
N MET A 294 2.28 0.99 11.49
CA MET A 294 1.58 0.23 12.54
C MET A 294 0.33 -0.47 12.03
N LYS A 295 -0.47 0.19 11.20
CA LYS A 295 -1.63 -0.40 10.52
C LYS A 295 -1.38 -0.48 9.01
N ASN A 296 -2.32 -0.98 8.23
CA ASN A 296 -2.17 -1.15 6.79
C ASN A 296 -0.92 -1.97 6.41
N THR A 297 -0.53 -2.88 7.28
CA THR A 297 0.64 -3.75 7.14
C THR A 297 0.20 -5.19 7.30
N HIS A 298 0.64 -6.06 6.41
CA HIS A 298 0.48 -7.49 6.57
C HIS A 298 1.76 -8.11 7.11
N LEU A 299 1.59 -9.08 7.99
CA LEU A 299 2.63 -10.02 8.40
C LEU A 299 2.24 -11.41 7.97
N SER A 300 3.11 -12.11 7.27
CA SER A 300 2.85 -13.47 6.79
C SER A 300 3.98 -14.41 7.11
N CYS A 301 3.63 -15.65 7.46
CA CYS A 301 4.57 -16.76 7.59
C CYS A 301 4.13 -17.92 6.70
N PRO A 302 5.00 -18.43 5.81
CA PRO A 302 4.62 -19.48 4.86
C PRO A 302 4.25 -20.80 5.54
N ASN A 303 4.93 -21.18 6.62
CA ASN A 303 4.65 -22.40 7.36
C ASN A 303 5.19 -22.32 8.81
N ILE A 304 4.32 -22.05 9.76
CA ILE A 304 4.66 -21.93 11.19
C ILE A 304 5.11 -23.26 11.83
N GLN A 305 4.88 -24.39 11.15
CA GLN A 305 5.32 -25.72 11.61
C GLN A 305 6.79 -26.00 11.25
N GLU A 306 7.38 -25.22 10.32
CA GLU A 306 8.78 -25.33 9.90
C GLU A 306 9.61 -24.20 10.50
N GLU A 307 9.29 -22.95 10.10
CA GLU A 307 9.98 -21.74 10.55
C GLU A 307 8.95 -20.64 10.83
N GLN A 308 9.10 -19.93 11.96
CA GLN A 308 8.26 -18.79 12.28
C GLN A 308 8.90 -17.48 11.77
N MET A 309 9.29 -17.46 10.50
CA MET A 309 9.88 -16.30 9.83
C MET A 309 8.81 -15.48 9.12
N PHE A 310 8.74 -14.19 9.45
CA PHE A 310 7.69 -13.30 8.97
C PHE A 310 8.19 -12.34 7.89
N LEU A 311 7.36 -12.21 6.86
CA LEU A 311 7.48 -11.24 5.78
C LEU A 311 6.50 -10.10 6.00
N ILE A 312 6.98 -8.85 5.85
CA ILE A 312 6.15 -7.65 5.86
C ILE A 312 5.72 -7.34 4.44
N THR A 313 4.43 -7.07 4.26
CA THR A 313 3.84 -6.61 3.00
C THR A 313 2.98 -5.37 3.26
N PRO A 314 3.18 -4.24 2.55
CA PRO A 314 2.38 -3.04 2.72
C PRO A 314 0.98 -3.21 2.14
N TRP A 315 0.06 -2.36 2.61
CA TRP A 315 -1.31 -2.25 2.11
C TRP A 315 -1.79 -0.81 2.19
N ASP A 316 -2.71 -0.39 1.29
CA ASP A 316 -3.37 0.91 1.35
C ASP A 316 -2.38 2.10 1.31
N LEU A 317 -1.73 2.28 0.16
CA LEU A 317 -0.59 3.19 -0.03
C LEU A 317 -1.00 4.57 -0.60
N ASP A 318 -2.26 4.94 -0.49
CA ASP A 318 -2.76 6.24 -0.97
C ASP A 318 -2.25 7.42 -0.12
N CYS A 319 -2.00 7.18 1.18
CA CYS A 319 -1.37 8.13 2.09
C CYS A 319 0.16 8.14 1.90
N SER A 320 0.61 8.67 0.76
CA SER A 320 2.01 8.66 0.33
C SER A 320 2.35 9.84 -0.57
N LEU A 321 3.62 10.01 -0.91
CA LEU A 321 4.10 11.02 -1.88
C LEU A 321 3.55 12.42 -1.60
N GLY A 322 3.53 12.83 -0.32
CA GLY A 322 3.02 14.10 0.12
C GLY A 322 1.48 14.20 0.16
N GLY A 323 0.75 13.08 0.08
CA GLY A 323 -0.69 13.02 0.30
C GLY A 323 -1.05 12.50 1.69
N LEU A 324 -2.19 12.91 2.23
CA LEU A 324 -2.77 12.40 3.48
C LEU A 324 -4.08 11.65 3.22
N TYR A 325 -4.55 10.92 4.23
CA TYR A 325 -5.74 10.05 4.19
C TYR A 325 -7.03 10.76 3.81
N ASP A 326 -7.10 12.08 4.00
CA ASP A 326 -8.26 12.92 3.64
C ASP A 326 -8.09 13.63 2.29
N GLY A 327 -6.98 13.37 1.59
CA GLY A 327 -6.62 13.99 0.34
C GLY A 327 -5.98 15.37 0.47
N SER A 328 -5.69 15.84 1.68
CA SER A 328 -4.89 17.05 1.87
C SER A 328 -3.41 16.81 1.53
N ARG A 329 -2.68 17.90 1.29
CA ARG A 329 -1.24 17.85 1.03
C ARG A 329 -0.44 17.84 2.33
N TYR A 330 0.64 17.10 2.37
CA TYR A 330 1.61 17.06 3.44
C TYR A 330 2.93 17.66 2.96
N GLU A 331 3.19 18.90 3.37
CA GLU A 331 4.34 19.69 2.87
C GLU A 331 5.68 19.32 3.52
N GLU A 332 5.65 18.61 4.65
CA GLU A 332 6.86 18.22 5.37
C GLU A 332 7.53 17.01 4.73
N TYR A 333 8.82 16.85 5.02
CA TYR A 333 9.58 15.68 4.59
C TYR A 333 9.46 14.56 5.60
N THR A 334 9.82 13.37 5.13
CA THR A 334 9.97 12.21 5.99
C THR A 334 11.04 12.46 7.06
N THR A 335 10.70 12.14 8.29
CA THR A 335 11.61 12.15 9.43
C THR A 335 11.69 10.76 10.05
N LEU A 336 12.80 10.45 10.70
CA LEU A 336 12.95 9.20 11.44
C LEU A 336 11.93 9.04 12.58
N SER A 337 11.52 10.15 13.20
CA SER A 337 10.56 10.13 14.30
C SER A 337 9.22 9.50 13.94
N ASN A 338 8.83 9.58 12.67
CA ASN A 338 7.59 8.97 12.20
C ASN A 338 7.63 7.43 12.15
N LEU A 339 8.83 6.84 12.08
CA LEU A 339 9.02 5.39 11.96
C LEU A 339 9.43 4.70 13.26
N ILE A 340 10.22 5.36 14.08
CA ILE A 340 10.73 4.78 15.33
C ILE A 340 9.67 4.65 16.43
N ASN A 341 8.42 5.02 16.17
CA ASN A 341 7.29 4.69 17.05
C ASN A 341 6.97 3.19 17.06
N ASN A 342 7.31 2.47 16.00
CA ASN A 342 7.24 1.02 15.95
C ASN A 342 8.43 0.44 16.71
N ARG A 343 8.18 -0.50 17.64
CA ARG A 343 9.21 -1.03 18.55
C ARG A 343 10.34 -1.75 17.83
N ILE A 344 10.06 -2.41 16.70
CA ILE A 344 11.07 -3.07 15.86
C ILE A 344 12.08 -2.02 15.37
N TYR A 345 11.60 -0.96 14.70
CA TYR A 345 12.47 0.07 14.15
C TYR A 345 13.09 0.96 15.21
N TYR A 346 12.43 1.12 16.35
CA TYR A 346 13.01 1.76 17.52
C TYR A 346 14.32 1.07 17.95
N PHE A 347 14.30 -0.25 18.11
CA PHE A 347 15.49 -1.00 18.50
C PHE A 347 16.52 -1.12 17.37
N LEU A 348 16.08 -1.47 16.17
CA LEU A 348 16.98 -1.62 15.03
C LEU A 348 17.77 -0.33 14.77
N TYR A 349 17.09 0.81 14.74
CA TYR A 349 17.72 2.08 14.41
C TYR A 349 18.44 2.72 15.61
N ASN A 350 17.75 2.95 16.74
CA ASN A 350 18.34 3.63 17.89
C ASN A 350 19.36 2.74 18.64
N GLY A 351 19.13 1.43 18.70
CA GLY A 351 20.07 0.46 19.25
C GLY A 351 21.20 0.10 18.28
N ASN A 352 21.06 0.47 17.03
CA ASN A 352 21.92 0.05 15.92
C ASN A 352 22.21 -1.46 15.95
N VAL A 353 21.15 -2.24 16.22
CA VAL A 353 21.24 -3.69 16.40
C VAL A 353 21.81 -4.34 15.15
N ASN A 354 22.87 -5.13 15.35
CA ASN A 354 23.59 -5.82 14.28
C ASN A 354 24.01 -4.90 13.13
N GLU A 355 24.41 -3.66 13.45
CA GLU A 355 24.83 -2.64 12.48
C GLU A 355 23.75 -2.23 11.46
N PHE A 356 22.49 -2.28 11.86
CA PHE A 356 21.33 -2.00 10.98
C PHE A 356 21.44 -0.65 10.25
N GLN A 357 22.07 0.36 10.86
CA GLN A 357 22.28 1.64 10.18
C GLN A 357 23.24 1.51 8.98
N ASN A 358 24.20 0.59 9.03
CA ASN A 358 25.08 0.31 7.88
C ASN A 358 24.32 -0.41 6.78
N ASP A 359 23.44 -1.35 7.13
CA ASP A 359 22.55 -2.00 6.15
C ASP A 359 21.62 -1.01 5.48
N LEU A 360 21.04 -0.07 6.24
CA LEU A 360 20.22 1.01 5.68
C LEU A 360 21.00 1.90 4.72
N LYS A 361 22.24 2.31 5.08
CA LYS A 361 23.09 3.11 4.21
C LYS A 361 23.42 2.39 2.90
N ARG A 362 23.80 1.11 3.00
CA ARG A 362 24.12 0.28 1.84
C ARG A 362 22.90 0.13 0.91
N LYS A 363 21.75 -0.22 1.47
CA LYS A 363 20.50 -0.41 0.71
C LYS A 363 19.97 0.92 0.15
N TRP A 364 20.10 2.02 0.89
CA TRP A 364 19.77 3.35 0.38
C TRP A 364 20.63 3.72 -0.83
N SER A 365 21.94 3.51 -0.76
CA SER A 365 22.85 3.77 -1.88
C SER A 365 22.47 2.97 -3.12
N GLU A 366 22.09 1.69 -2.95
CA GLU A 366 21.61 0.84 -4.03
C GLU A 366 20.30 1.36 -4.64
N LEU A 367 19.28 1.60 -3.81
CA LEU A 367 17.95 1.94 -4.28
C LEU A 367 17.83 3.38 -4.79
N SER A 368 18.52 4.35 -4.16
CA SER A 368 18.51 5.75 -4.59
C SER A 368 19.25 5.99 -5.89
N SER A 369 20.16 5.09 -6.28
CA SER A 369 20.86 5.15 -7.57
C SER A 369 20.14 4.34 -8.69
N ASN A 370 19.06 3.65 -8.39
CA ASN A 370 18.34 2.79 -9.32
C ASN A 370 16.82 3.00 -9.25
N ILE A 371 16.10 2.22 -8.42
CA ILE A 371 14.63 2.19 -8.39
C ILE A 371 14.04 3.52 -7.92
N LEU A 372 14.67 4.14 -6.92
CA LEU A 372 14.19 5.36 -6.25
C LEU A 372 14.79 6.65 -6.80
N THR A 373 15.44 6.63 -7.98
CA THR A 373 15.85 7.87 -8.63
C THR A 373 14.63 8.75 -8.96
N LYS A 374 14.83 10.07 -8.96
CA LYS A 374 13.75 11.01 -9.35
C LYS A 374 13.19 10.67 -10.73
N GLU A 375 14.09 10.38 -11.66
CA GLU A 375 13.76 10.06 -13.05
C GLU A 375 12.87 8.82 -13.15
N ASN A 376 13.18 7.76 -12.38
CA ASN A 376 12.41 6.53 -12.38
C ASN A 376 11.02 6.69 -11.74
N VAL A 377 10.93 7.41 -10.63
CA VAL A 377 9.64 7.67 -9.97
C VAL A 377 8.79 8.61 -10.83
N PHE A 378 9.38 9.67 -11.40
CA PHE A 378 8.66 10.60 -12.29
C PHE A 378 8.14 9.89 -13.54
N ARG A 379 8.97 9.06 -14.18
CA ARG A 379 8.57 8.27 -15.35
C ARG A 379 7.37 7.36 -15.06
N ARG A 380 7.24 6.78 -13.85
CA ARG A 380 6.08 5.97 -13.47
C ARG A 380 4.82 6.82 -13.36
N LEU A 381 4.94 7.98 -12.70
CA LEU A 381 3.84 8.94 -12.57
C LEU A 381 3.39 9.44 -13.97
N ASP A 382 4.35 9.84 -14.80
CA ASP A 382 4.05 10.33 -16.15
C ASP A 382 3.38 9.28 -17.03
N LYS A 383 3.90 8.05 -17.02
CA LYS A 383 3.31 6.93 -17.76
C LYS A 383 1.83 6.70 -17.44
N TYR A 384 1.46 6.76 -16.17
CA TYR A 384 0.05 6.61 -15.77
C TYR A 384 -0.76 7.85 -16.15
N ALA A 385 -0.21 9.05 -15.93
CA ALA A 385 -0.89 10.29 -16.28
C ALA A 385 -1.16 10.39 -17.78
N GLU A 386 -0.17 10.07 -18.63
CA GLU A 386 -0.31 10.01 -20.09
C GLU A 386 -1.39 9.01 -20.48
N LYS A 387 -1.33 7.77 -19.99
CA LYS A 387 -2.33 6.74 -20.25
C LYS A 387 -3.76 7.21 -19.93
N LEU A 388 -3.96 7.84 -18.76
CA LEU A 388 -5.27 8.33 -18.34
C LEU A 388 -5.76 9.52 -19.14
N LYS A 389 -4.86 10.40 -19.61
CA LYS A 389 -5.19 11.53 -20.47
C LYS A 389 -5.52 11.09 -21.90
N GLU A 390 -4.64 10.28 -22.50
CA GLU A 390 -4.76 9.83 -23.88
C GLU A 390 -6.01 8.96 -24.10
N SER A 391 -6.39 8.15 -23.11
CA SER A 391 -7.65 7.40 -23.15
C SER A 391 -8.90 8.25 -22.90
N GLY A 392 -8.74 9.52 -22.50
CA GLY A 392 -9.84 10.39 -22.08
C GLY A 392 -10.44 10.02 -20.70
N ALA A 393 -9.97 8.95 -20.06
CA ALA A 393 -10.51 8.48 -18.78
C ALA A 393 -10.35 9.50 -17.65
N TRP A 394 -9.24 10.27 -17.66
CA TRP A 394 -9.06 11.35 -16.68
C TRP A 394 -10.13 12.43 -16.81
N GLN A 395 -10.46 12.86 -18.03
CA GLN A 395 -11.48 13.90 -18.24
C GLN A 395 -12.85 13.42 -17.75
N ARG A 396 -13.23 12.17 -18.05
CA ARG A 396 -14.50 11.58 -17.59
C ARG A 396 -14.56 11.44 -16.06
N GLU A 397 -13.44 11.06 -15.42
CA GLU A 397 -13.33 11.05 -13.95
C GLU A 397 -13.47 12.45 -13.36
N TYR A 398 -12.83 13.45 -13.98
CA TYR A 398 -12.94 14.85 -13.57
C TYR A 398 -14.38 15.36 -13.67
N ASP A 399 -15.03 15.13 -14.80
CA ASP A 399 -16.41 15.59 -15.03
C ASP A 399 -17.40 15.02 -14.01
N LYS A 400 -17.15 13.79 -13.57
CA LYS A 400 -18.04 13.11 -12.63
C LYS A 400 -17.70 13.36 -11.17
N TRP A 401 -16.40 13.39 -10.79
CA TRP A 401 -15.98 13.31 -9.41
C TRP A 401 -15.11 14.48 -8.91
N ASN A 402 -14.90 15.53 -9.73
CA ASN A 402 -14.15 16.69 -9.26
C ASN A 402 -14.82 17.35 -8.05
N ASN A 403 -14.01 17.68 -7.03
CA ASN A 403 -14.45 18.19 -5.72
C ASN A 403 -15.35 17.22 -4.89
N ASN A 404 -15.37 15.93 -5.25
CA ASN A 404 -16.09 14.92 -4.49
C ASN A 404 -15.19 13.69 -4.20
N PRO A 405 -14.52 13.62 -3.03
CA PRO A 405 -14.43 14.66 -1.99
C PRO A 405 -13.27 15.66 -2.19
N VAL A 406 -12.41 15.45 -3.17
CA VAL A 406 -11.19 16.24 -3.38
C VAL A 406 -11.18 16.90 -4.75
N PRO A 407 -10.51 18.07 -4.90
CA PRO A 407 -10.32 18.68 -6.21
C PRO A 407 -9.38 17.81 -7.05
N LEU A 408 -9.73 17.63 -8.33
CA LEU A 408 -8.95 16.89 -9.30
C LEU A 408 -8.29 17.87 -10.29
N ASN A 409 -6.99 18.11 -10.10
CA ASN A 409 -6.17 18.87 -11.06
C ASN A 409 -4.88 18.06 -11.27
N LEU A 410 -4.87 17.20 -12.29
CA LEU A 410 -3.79 16.25 -12.50
C LEU A 410 -2.44 16.92 -12.71
N ASP A 411 -2.38 17.96 -13.53
CA ASP A 411 -1.11 18.63 -13.86
C ASP A 411 -0.51 19.36 -12.65
N GLU A 412 -1.33 20.10 -11.91
CA GLU A 412 -0.89 20.78 -10.71
C GLU A 412 -0.44 19.79 -9.64
N GLU A 413 -1.24 18.75 -9.41
CA GLU A 413 -0.94 17.77 -8.37
C GLU A 413 0.28 16.91 -8.73
N LEU A 414 0.48 16.56 -10.00
CA LEU A 414 1.71 15.89 -10.45
C LEU A 414 2.96 16.76 -10.24
N GLN A 415 2.87 18.06 -10.53
CA GLN A 415 3.97 18.97 -10.23
C GLN A 415 4.26 19.04 -8.74
N TYR A 416 3.20 19.08 -7.91
CA TYR A 416 3.34 19.04 -6.46
C TYR A 416 4.05 17.76 -6.00
N VAL A 417 3.55 16.59 -6.41
CA VAL A 417 4.11 15.27 -6.05
C VAL A 417 5.58 15.15 -6.46
N LYS A 418 5.91 15.54 -7.69
CA LYS A 418 7.30 15.50 -8.19
C LYS A 418 8.23 16.44 -7.42
N LYS A 419 7.76 17.65 -7.13
CA LYS A 419 8.51 18.63 -6.32
C LYS A 419 8.70 18.12 -4.90
N TRP A 420 7.65 17.57 -4.29
CA TRP A 420 7.69 16.97 -2.97
C TRP A 420 8.72 15.82 -2.93
N TYR A 421 8.62 14.86 -3.85
CA TYR A 421 9.50 13.70 -3.92
C TYR A 421 10.98 14.11 -4.09
N ALA A 422 11.26 15.04 -5.01
CA ALA A 422 12.63 15.54 -5.23
C ALA A 422 13.26 16.15 -3.96
N ARG A 423 12.45 16.82 -3.15
CA ARG A 423 12.90 17.41 -1.88
C ARG A 423 13.07 16.33 -0.80
N ASN A 424 12.16 15.35 -0.75
CA ASN A 424 12.22 14.24 0.20
C ASN A 424 13.49 13.39 0.02
N ILE A 425 13.87 13.07 -1.21
CA ILE A 425 15.11 12.33 -1.52
C ILE A 425 16.34 13.06 -0.99
N ILE A 426 16.44 14.38 -1.16
CA ILE A 426 17.54 15.19 -0.62
C ILE A 426 17.58 15.13 0.92
N ALA A 427 16.43 15.11 1.57
CA ALA A 427 16.34 14.97 3.03
C ALA A 427 16.81 13.59 3.48
N LEU A 428 16.44 12.53 2.75
CA LEU A 428 16.85 11.16 3.04
C LEU A 428 18.33 10.91 2.80
N ASP A 429 18.94 11.50 1.76
CA ASP A 429 20.39 11.45 1.55
C ASP A 429 21.13 11.95 2.78
N LYS A 430 20.65 13.03 3.40
CA LYS A 430 21.25 13.55 4.64
C LYS A 430 21.07 12.60 5.82
N ILE A 431 19.90 11.94 5.92
CA ILE A 431 19.63 10.99 7.00
C ILE A 431 20.50 9.75 6.89
N PHE A 432 20.61 9.17 5.70
CA PHE A 432 21.31 7.90 5.48
C PHE A 432 22.84 8.06 5.29
N GLN A 433 23.34 9.23 4.84
CA GLN A 433 24.78 9.48 4.69
C GLN A 433 25.45 9.97 5.95
N THR A 434 24.71 10.62 6.86
CA THR A 434 25.26 11.08 8.13
C THR A 434 25.31 9.94 9.15
N ASP A 435 26.43 9.80 9.87
CA ASP A 435 26.53 8.96 11.05
C ASP A 435 25.66 9.56 12.16
N THR A 436 24.40 9.15 12.23
CA THR A 436 23.45 9.60 13.23
C THR A 436 23.57 8.83 14.54
N TYR A 437 24.69 8.12 14.76
CA TYR A 437 24.98 7.45 16.01
C TYR A 437 25.00 8.47 17.15
N ILE A 438 24.01 8.46 18.00
CA ILE A 438 23.98 9.23 19.24
C ILE A 438 24.83 8.44 20.24
N LYS A 439 26.12 8.76 20.32
CA LYS A 439 26.94 8.28 21.43
C LYS A 439 26.29 8.70 22.74
N ASP A 440 26.15 7.73 23.64
CA ASP A 440 25.65 7.96 25.00
C ASP A 440 26.48 9.09 25.64
N VAL A 441 25.83 10.22 25.93
CA VAL A 441 26.51 11.41 26.46
C VAL A 441 26.62 11.27 27.98
N SER A 442 27.32 10.24 28.43
CA SER A 442 27.72 10.14 29.86
C SER A 442 28.94 10.99 30.24
N SER A 443 29.49 11.80 29.30
CA SER A 443 30.70 12.58 29.54
C SER A 443 30.69 14.01 29.01
N VAL A 444 29.59 14.75 29.16
CA VAL A 444 29.63 16.21 28.96
C VAL A 444 29.81 16.90 30.30
N SER A 445 31.08 17.13 30.64
CA SER A 445 31.47 18.04 31.72
C SER A 445 30.94 19.46 31.47
N ASN A 446 30.46 20.10 32.53
CA ASN A 446 30.03 21.50 32.62
C ASN A 446 30.78 22.47 31.71
N LYS A 447 30.13 22.90 30.62
CA LYS A 447 30.48 24.16 29.95
C LYS A 447 29.29 24.78 29.26
N LYS A 448 28.90 25.98 29.71
CA LYS A 448 27.94 26.97 29.18
C LYS A 448 26.48 26.50 29.02
N LYS A 449 25.56 27.22 29.66
CA LYS A 449 24.12 27.13 29.38
C LYS A 449 23.86 27.30 27.88
N THR A 450 23.68 26.22 27.19
CA THR A 450 23.18 26.21 25.82
C THR A 450 21.67 26.01 25.88
N ASP A 451 20.96 26.78 25.08
CA ASP A 451 19.50 26.65 24.96
C ASP A 451 19.12 25.26 24.48
N THR A 452 18.07 24.71 25.06
CA THR A 452 17.56 23.38 24.74
C THR A 452 16.29 23.50 23.92
N TYR A 453 16.20 22.79 22.81
CA TYR A 453 15.08 22.78 21.89
C TYR A 453 14.53 21.37 21.74
N THR A 454 13.23 21.23 21.54
CA THR A 454 12.60 20.00 21.10
C THR A 454 12.95 19.75 19.62
N LEU A 455 12.66 18.53 19.10
CA LEU A 455 12.98 18.17 17.70
C LEU A 455 12.24 19.01 16.66
N ASP A 456 11.12 19.63 17.06
CA ASP A 456 10.32 20.58 16.29
C ASP A 456 10.80 22.05 16.42
N GLY A 457 11.96 22.27 17.09
CA GLY A 457 12.60 23.58 17.18
C GLY A 457 12.06 24.49 18.29
N ILE A 458 11.21 24.00 19.18
CA ILE A 458 10.63 24.79 20.27
C ILE A 458 11.61 24.83 21.45
N LYS A 459 11.98 26.04 21.90
CA LYS A 459 12.80 26.24 23.09
C LYS A 459 12.04 25.82 24.36
N ARG A 460 12.55 24.83 25.09
CA ARG A 460 11.94 24.32 26.33
C ARG A 460 12.99 23.98 27.38
N GLY A 461 12.59 24.10 28.67
CA GLY A 461 13.32 23.50 29.78
C GLY A 461 13.27 21.98 29.74
N ILE A 462 14.25 21.30 30.34
CA ILE A 462 14.32 19.85 30.41
C ILE A 462 13.31 19.34 31.43
N TYR A 463 12.21 18.75 30.95
CA TYR A 463 11.16 18.16 31.77
C TYR A 463 10.86 16.74 31.30
N GLY A 464 10.85 15.80 32.24
CA GLY A 464 10.48 14.39 31.99
C GLY A 464 11.64 13.38 32.13
N ASN A 465 11.29 12.09 32.20
CA ASN A 465 12.25 11.02 32.50
C ASN A 465 13.10 10.57 31.30
N THR A 466 12.61 10.79 30.10
CA THR A 466 13.38 10.55 28.87
C THR A 466 12.82 11.44 27.77
N ALA A 467 13.64 12.27 27.17
CA ALA A 467 13.25 13.09 26.03
C ALA A 467 14.43 13.34 25.08
N CYS A 468 14.13 13.54 23.81
CA CYS A 468 15.13 13.92 22.82
C CYS A 468 15.13 15.42 22.60
N TYR A 469 16.29 16.05 22.68
CA TYR A 469 16.46 17.49 22.57
C TYR A 469 17.57 17.83 21.55
N ILE A 470 17.52 19.07 21.03
CA ILE A 470 18.65 19.66 20.31
C ILE A 470 19.36 20.60 21.27
N ILE A 471 20.63 20.35 21.54
CA ILE A 471 21.49 21.20 22.37
C ILE A 471 22.65 21.69 21.50
N GLY A 472 22.65 23.00 21.20
CA GLY A 472 23.49 23.54 20.14
C GLY A 472 23.13 22.92 18.79
N ASN A 473 24.10 22.40 18.04
CA ASN A 473 23.85 21.71 16.77
C ASN A 473 23.80 20.16 16.90
N ARG A 474 23.51 19.63 18.08
CA ARG A 474 23.52 18.19 18.36
C ARG A 474 22.20 17.71 18.94
N LYS A 475 21.73 16.57 18.48
CA LYS A 475 20.61 15.84 19.10
C LYS A 475 21.11 15.12 20.34
N VAL A 476 20.39 15.25 21.47
CA VAL A 476 20.75 14.66 22.76
C VAL A 476 19.53 13.98 23.36
N ILE A 477 19.66 12.71 23.78
CA ILE A 477 18.67 12.01 24.58
C ILE A 477 19.08 12.15 26.05
N ILE A 478 18.20 12.74 26.85
CA ILE A 478 18.41 12.87 28.29
C ILE A 478 17.50 11.85 28.98
N LYS A 479 18.13 10.89 29.65
CA LYS A 479 17.46 10.00 30.63
C LYS A 479 17.75 10.54 32.03
N ARG A 480 16.75 10.69 32.84
CA ARG A 480 16.87 10.87 34.29
C ARG A 480 16.57 9.59 35.01
#